data_98233940e36d6ff8bd5e277a5981fb94
#
_entry.id   98233940e36d6ff8bd5e277a5981fb94
#
_cell.length_a   1.000
_cell.length_b   1.000
_cell.length_c   1.000
_cell.angle_alpha   90.00
_cell.angle_beta   90.00
_cell.angle_gamma   90.00
#
_symmetry.space_group_name_H-M   'P 1'
#
loop_
_entity.id
_entity.type
_entity.pdbx_description
1 polymer ?
#
loop_
_entity_poly.entity_id
_entity_poly.type
_entity_poly.pdbx_seq_one_letter_code
_entity_poly.pdbx_strand_id
1 'polypeptide(L)'
;NTIVNIVKKIDPERQKLIKGGLPGSEVGGNNPAWSHKAGERPTDLGQGDIYTLVLTELTPDNEVVWEMDLSEALDPELDVITPLTGRSLWPGLNSIDELPDGNLISTSYNLSQVYIWDKETKKVKWRFGQGKDRISFPHDPHGLENGNVILFDNGRFHSADPDGGTNFFPPDFSRVIE
;
A
#
# COMPACT_ATOMS: atom_id res chain seq x y z
N ASN A 1 11.26 -10.85 19.03
CA ASN A 1 11.39 -11.03 17.58
C ASN A 1 11.32 -9.67 16.88
N THR A 2 11.80 -9.59 15.66
CA THR A 2 11.78 -8.37 14.85
C THR A 2 11.17 -8.69 13.50
N ILE A 3 10.28 -7.82 13.00
CA ILE A 3 9.76 -7.93 11.64
C ILE A 3 10.61 -7.06 10.72
N VAL A 4 11.12 -7.66 9.66
CA VAL A 4 11.87 -7.00 8.60
C VAL A 4 11.15 -7.14 7.26
N ASN A 5 11.38 -6.19 6.37
CA ASN A 5 10.85 -6.21 5.00
C ASN A 5 11.95 -6.68 4.04
N ILE A 6 11.71 -7.79 3.36
CA ILE A 6 12.58 -8.28 2.30
C ILE A 6 11.96 -7.94 0.95
N VAL A 7 12.71 -7.26 0.09
CA VAL A 7 12.25 -6.91 -1.25
C VAL A 7 12.36 -8.14 -2.16
N LYS A 8 11.25 -8.48 -2.83
CA LYS A 8 11.15 -9.59 -3.77
C LYS A 8 10.59 -9.12 -5.10
N LYS A 9 11.15 -9.57 -6.21
CA LYS A 9 10.58 -9.35 -7.53
C LYS A 9 9.30 -10.17 -7.68
N ILE A 10 8.23 -9.53 -8.15
CA ILE A 10 6.96 -10.21 -8.44
C ILE A 10 7.10 -11.02 -9.73
N ASP A 11 6.47 -12.17 -9.77
CA ASP A 11 6.38 -12.99 -10.98
C ASP A 11 5.85 -12.18 -12.17
N PRO A 12 6.44 -12.31 -13.38
CA PRO A 12 6.05 -11.50 -14.54
C PRO A 12 4.57 -11.64 -14.94
N GLU A 13 3.98 -12.81 -14.79
CA GLU A 13 2.56 -12.99 -15.12
C GLU A 13 1.67 -12.28 -14.10
N ARG A 14 2.06 -12.29 -12.83
CA ARG A 14 1.36 -11.56 -11.77
C ARG A 14 1.50 -10.04 -11.91
N GLN A 15 2.68 -9.54 -12.33
CA GLN A 15 2.86 -8.11 -12.63
C GLN A 15 1.84 -7.57 -13.63
N LYS A 16 1.47 -8.36 -14.63
CA LYS A 16 0.47 -7.99 -15.64
C LYS A 16 -0.94 -7.78 -15.08
N LEU A 17 -1.22 -8.35 -13.90
CA LEU A 17 -2.51 -8.22 -13.24
C LEU A 17 -2.62 -6.94 -12.41
N ILE A 18 -1.50 -6.37 -11.97
CA ILE A 18 -1.46 -5.20 -11.10
C ILE A 18 -1.93 -3.96 -11.86
N LYS A 19 -2.91 -3.26 -11.30
CA LYS A 19 -3.53 -2.09 -11.89
C LYS A 19 -3.00 -0.78 -11.29
N GLY A 20 -3.23 0.32 -12.02
CA GLY A 20 -2.95 1.67 -11.56
C GLY A 20 -1.48 2.07 -11.64
N GLY A 21 -1.13 3.15 -10.93
CA GLY A 21 0.19 3.76 -10.95
C GLY A 21 0.50 4.56 -12.22
N LEU A 22 1.63 5.21 -12.25
CA LEU A 22 2.12 5.94 -13.43
C LEU A 22 2.76 4.96 -14.41
N PRO A 23 2.34 4.92 -15.69
CA PRO A 23 2.98 4.09 -16.72
C PRO A 23 4.45 4.44 -16.88
N GLY A 24 5.31 3.43 -17.03
CA GLY A 24 6.75 3.62 -17.20
C GLY A 24 7.49 4.14 -15.98
N SER A 25 6.85 4.14 -14.82
CA SER A 25 7.46 4.58 -13.55
C SER A 25 8.21 3.50 -12.80
N GLU A 26 8.22 2.28 -13.30
CA GLU A 26 8.87 1.11 -12.68
C GLU A 26 10.38 1.28 -12.53
N VAL A 27 10.99 2.08 -13.38
CA VAL A 27 12.43 2.38 -13.37
C VAL A 27 12.76 3.78 -12.85
N GLY A 28 11.92 4.37 -12.01
CA GLY A 28 12.13 5.73 -11.51
C GLY A 28 12.05 6.81 -12.59
N GLY A 29 11.43 6.50 -13.73
CA GLY A 29 11.27 7.42 -14.83
C GLY A 29 10.24 8.50 -14.52
N ASN A 30 10.58 9.74 -14.88
CA ASN A 30 9.64 10.85 -14.93
C ASN A 30 8.71 10.70 -16.14
N ASN A 31 7.84 9.69 -16.12
CA ASN A 31 6.84 9.61 -17.18
C ASN A 31 5.67 10.54 -16.84
N PRO A 32 5.46 11.62 -17.58
CA PRO A 32 4.36 12.55 -17.34
C PRO A 32 3.00 12.04 -17.83
N ALA A 33 2.92 10.79 -18.28
CA ALA A 33 1.71 10.23 -18.83
C ALA A 33 0.68 9.92 -17.74
N TRP A 34 -0.07 10.90 -17.37
CA TRP A 34 -1.28 10.84 -16.53
C TRP A 34 -2.47 10.21 -17.29
N SER A 35 -2.22 9.29 -18.19
CA SER A 35 -3.17 8.93 -19.24
C SER A 35 -4.13 7.82 -18.85
N HIS A 36 -3.95 7.16 -17.69
CA HIS A 36 -4.89 6.12 -17.29
C HIS A 36 -5.53 6.42 -15.94
N LYS A 37 -6.78 6.06 -15.82
CA LYS A 37 -7.58 6.22 -14.60
C LYS A 37 -7.23 5.13 -13.59
N ALA A 38 -7.48 5.44 -12.32
CA ALA A 38 -7.38 4.42 -11.26
C ALA A 38 -8.23 3.19 -11.64
N GLY A 39 -7.66 2.00 -11.46
CA GLY A 39 -8.30 0.75 -11.83
C GLY A 39 -8.11 0.29 -13.27
N GLU A 40 -7.56 1.13 -14.16
CA GLU A 40 -7.16 0.70 -15.50
C GLU A 40 -5.77 0.07 -15.45
N ARG A 41 -5.57 -0.98 -16.24
CA ARG A 41 -4.23 -1.52 -16.46
C ARG A 41 -3.51 -0.60 -17.44
N PRO A 42 -2.27 -0.19 -17.15
CA PRO A 42 -1.45 0.50 -18.15
C PRO A 42 -1.30 -0.38 -19.40
N THR A 43 -1.42 0.22 -20.57
CA THR A 43 -1.18 -0.47 -21.85
C THR A 43 0.28 -0.79 -22.07
N ASP A 44 1.16 -0.02 -21.43
CA ASP A 44 2.61 -0.24 -21.39
C ASP A 44 3.01 -0.42 -19.93
N LEU A 45 3.49 -1.61 -19.58
CA LEU A 45 4.00 -1.92 -18.25
C LEU A 45 5.39 -1.32 -18.00
N GLY A 46 5.86 -0.48 -18.92
CA GLY A 46 7.17 0.11 -18.84
C GLY A 46 8.30 -0.92 -19.05
N GLN A 47 9.50 -0.52 -18.73
CA GLN A 47 10.71 -1.33 -18.94
C GLN A 47 11.26 -1.88 -17.62
N GLY A 48 10.55 -1.70 -16.52
CA GLY A 48 10.98 -2.10 -15.18
C GLY A 48 10.15 -3.22 -14.58
N ASP A 49 10.73 -3.84 -13.59
CA ASP A 49 10.09 -4.86 -12.79
C ASP A 49 9.29 -4.22 -11.65
N ILE A 50 8.23 -4.92 -11.24
CA ILE A 50 7.49 -4.59 -10.02
C ILE A 50 8.00 -5.51 -8.90
N TYR A 51 8.27 -4.91 -7.76
CA TYR A 51 8.71 -5.61 -6.57
C TYR A 51 7.63 -5.60 -5.51
N THR A 52 7.66 -6.58 -4.64
CA THR A 52 6.83 -6.66 -3.43
C THR A 52 7.70 -6.70 -2.19
N LEU A 53 7.06 -6.72 -1.03
CA LEU A 53 7.68 -6.96 0.25
C LEU A 53 7.27 -8.34 0.76
N VAL A 54 8.23 -9.07 1.29
CA VAL A 54 8.01 -10.22 2.14
C VAL A 54 8.22 -9.76 3.58
N LEU A 55 7.16 -9.78 4.38
CA LEU A 55 7.26 -9.54 5.81
C LEU A 55 7.88 -10.78 6.45
N THR A 56 9.01 -10.62 7.11
CA THR A 56 9.77 -11.73 7.69
C THR A 56 10.02 -11.47 9.16
N GLU A 57 9.57 -12.37 10.02
CA GLU A 57 9.83 -12.30 11.45
C GLU A 57 11.08 -13.11 11.79
N LEU A 58 12.00 -12.45 12.48
CA LEU A 58 13.29 -13.00 12.89
C LEU A 58 13.37 -13.10 14.41
N THR A 59 13.97 -14.19 14.88
CA THR A 59 14.44 -14.30 16.27
C THR A 59 15.62 -13.36 16.51
N PRO A 60 16.03 -13.14 17.79
CA PRO A 60 17.28 -12.42 18.12
C PRO A 60 18.54 -13.03 17.48
N ASP A 61 18.51 -14.33 17.16
CA ASP A 61 19.62 -15.05 16.51
C ASP A 61 19.52 -15.03 14.97
N ASN A 62 18.61 -14.19 14.42
CA ASN A 62 18.33 -14.04 12.98
C ASN A 62 17.74 -15.30 12.31
N GLU A 63 17.10 -16.18 13.05
CA GLU A 63 16.37 -17.30 12.47
C GLU A 63 14.98 -16.84 12.01
N VAL A 64 14.58 -17.23 10.81
CA VAL A 64 13.25 -16.95 10.27
C VAL A 64 12.22 -17.85 10.96
N VAL A 65 11.23 -17.25 11.61
CA VAL A 65 10.14 -17.96 12.29
C VAL A 65 8.78 -17.77 11.62
N TRP A 66 8.64 -16.73 10.81
CA TRP A 66 7.42 -16.47 10.06
C TRP A 66 7.71 -15.59 8.84
N GLU A 67 6.98 -15.82 7.75
CA GLU A 67 7.05 -15.01 6.55
C GLU A 67 5.66 -14.85 5.90
N MET A 68 5.41 -13.70 5.27
CA MET A 68 4.25 -13.44 4.43
C MET A 68 4.65 -12.64 3.20
N ASP A 69 4.44 -13.23 2.02
CA ASP A 69 4.60 -12.55 0.74
C ASP A 69 3.35 -11.70 0.46
N LEU A 70 3.51 -10.39 0.44
CA LEU A 70 2.39 -9.48 0.23
C LEU A 70 1.80 -9.59 -1.18
N SER A 71 2.59 -9.99 -2.17
CA SER A 71 2.07 -10.20 -3.51
C SER A 71 1.09 -11.38 -3.59
N GLU A 72 1.20 -12.35 -2.70
CA GLU A 72 0.26 -13.47 -2.63
C GLU A 72 -0.96 -13.17 -1.74
N ALA A 73 -0.78 -12.28 -0.76
CA ALA A 73 -1.83 -11.89 0.18
C ALA A 73 -2.82 -10.86 -0.39
N LEU A 74 -2.39 -10.06 -1.36
CA LEU A 74 -3.17 -8.99 -1.98
C LEU A 74 -3.90 -9.45 -3.25
N ASP A 75 -4.98 -8.76 -3.57
CA ASP A 75 -5.76 -8.96 -4.79
C ASP A 75 -5.47 -7.82 -5.79
N PRO A 76 -4.87 -8.09 -6.97
CA PRO A 76 -4.58 -7.06 -7.97
C PRO A 76 -5.82 -6.31 -8.49
N GLU A 77 -7.02 -6.89 -8.34
CA GLU A 77 -8.26 -6.22 -8.74
C GLU A 77 -8.76 -5.22 -7.70
N LEU A 78 -8.45 -5.45 -6.43
CA LEU A 78 -8.87 -4.61 -5.31
C LEU A 78 -7.75 -3.66 -4.85
N ASP A 79 -6.50 -4.13 -4.88
CA ASP A 79 -5.35 -3.43 -4.31
C ASP A 79 -4.61 -2.65 -5.41
N VAL A 80 -5.28 -1.62 -5.91
CA VAL A 80 -4.87 -0.82 -7.08
C VAL A 80 -3.89 0.28 -6.67
N ILE A 81 -2.78 0.39 -7.41
CA ILE A 81 -1.80 1.47 -7.18
C ILE A 81 -2.45 2.81 -7.52
N THR A 82 -2.28 3.81 -6.64
CA THR A 82 -2.84 5.15 -6.89
C THR A 82 -2.22 5.75 -8.17
N PRO A 83 -3.00 6.51 -8.96
CA PRO A 83 -2.54 7.03 -10.26
C PRO A 83 -1.30 7.92 -10.20
N LEU A 84 -0.99 8.44 -9.01
CA LEU A 84 0.06 9.44 -8.78
C LEU A 84 1.36 8.83 -8.22
N THR A 85 1.43 7.51 -8.09
CA THR A 85 2.61 6.80 -7.58
C THR A 85 3.26 5.93 -8.62
N GLY A 86 4.54 5.66 -8.42
CA GLY A 86 5.29 4.73 -9.24
C GLY A 86 4.81 3.28 -9.08
N ARG A 87 5.07 2.48 -10.11
CA ARG A 87 4.69 1.06 -10.13
C ARG A 87 5.79 0.11 -9.63
N SER A 88 6.96 0.63 -9.28
CA SER A 88 8.12 -0.20 -8.95
C SER A 88 7.94 -1.03 -7.67
N LEU A 89 7.00 -0.67 -6.80
CA LEU A 89 6.75 -1.38 -5.54
C LEU A 89 5.24 -1.52 -5.28
N TRP A 90 4.79 -2.75 -5.09
CA TRP A 90 3.41 -3.09 -4.76
C TRP A 90 3.38 -4.05 -3.57
N PRO A 91 2.74 -3.71 -2.44
CA PRO A 91 1.89 -2.54 -2.19
C PRO A 91 2.64 -1.27 -1.76
N GLY A 92 3.96 -1.32 -1.50
CA GLY A 92 4.71 -0.18 -1.01
C GLY A 92 4.32 0.21 0.42
N LEU A 93 4.55 -0.71 1.38
CA LEU A 93 4.36 -0.40 2.78
C LEU A 93 5.40 0.62 3.26
N ASN A 94 4.99 1.50 4.15
CA ASN A 94 5.85 2.51 4.78
C ASN A 94 5.85 2.44 6.31
N SER A 95 4.93 1.72 6.91
CA SER A 95 4.91 1.44 8.34
C SER A 95 4.18 0.14 8.65
N ILE A 96 4.54 -0.48 9.77
CA ILE A 96 3.95 -1.71 10.28
C ILE A 96 4.03 -1.71 11.81
N ASP A 97 3.00 -2.22 12.45
CA ASP A 97 2.93 -2.42 13.90
C ASP A 97 2.20 -3.74 14.22
N GLU A 98 2.36 -4.24 15.43
CA GLU A 98 1.66 -5.43 15.92
C GLU A 98 0.49 -5.03 16.81
N LEU A 99 -0.69 -5.55 16.49
CA LEU A 99 -1.91 -5.35 17.28
C LEU A 99 -1.90 -6.21 18.54
N PRO A 100 -2.69 -5.83 19.58
CA PRO A 100 -2.79 -6.62 20.80
C PRO A 100 -3.26 -8.07 20.62
N ASP A 101 -3.94 -8.37 19.50
CA ASP A 101 -4.39 -9.72 19.15
C ASP A 101 -3.32 -10.54 18.37
N GLY A 102 -2.12 -9.99 18.19
CA GLY A 102 -1.01 -10.60 17.45
C GLY A 102 -1.10 -10.49 15.94
N ASN A 103 -2.13 -9.85 15.40
CA ASN A 103 -2.20 -9.50 13.98
C ASN A 103 -1.31 -8.30 13.67
N LEU A 104 -1.03 -8.08 12.39
CA LEU A 104 -0.22 -6.94 11.98
C LEU A 104 -1.10 -5.85 11.37
N ILE A 105 -0.78 -4.59 11.65
CA ILE A 105 -1.36 -3.44 10.98
C ILE A 105 -0.28 -2.73 10.18
N SER A 106 -0.62 -2.26 9.00
CA SER A 106 0.32 -1.51 8.16
C SER A 106 -0.38 -0.47 7.30
N THR A 107 0.38 0.52 6.86
CA THR A 107 -0.05 1.45 5.81
C THR A 107 0.71 1.21 4.53
N SER A 108 0.00 1.34 3.42
CA SER A 108 0.55 1.36 2.07
C SER A 108 0.47 2.77 1.50
N TYR A 109 1.63 3.36 1.27
CA TYR A 109 1.75 4.64 0.58
C TYR A 109 1.22 4.55 -0.87
N ASN A 110 1.66 3.52 -1.60
CA ASN A 110 1.34 3.39 -3.03
C ASN A 110 -0.13 3.09 -3.30
N LEU A 111 -0.84 2.51 -2.34
CA LEU A 111 -2.25 2.15 -2.48
C LEU A 111 -3.18 3.10 -1.74
N SER A 112 -2.63 4.02 -0.91
CA SER A 112 -3.40 4.87 0.00
C SER A 112 -4.37 4.05 0.85
N GLN A 113 -3.84 3.01 1.48
CA GLN A 113 -4.62 2.07 2.29
C GLN A 113 -3.96 1.75 3.62
N VAL A 114 -4.79 1.35 4.58
CA VAL A 114 -4.42 0.64 5.80
C VAL A 114 -4.86 -0.80 5.68
N TYR A 115 -4.05 -1.71 6.15
CA TYR A 115 -4.33 -3.14 6.19
C TYR A 115 -4.20 -3.68 7.60
N ILE A 116 -5.12 -4.56 7.99
CA ILE A 116 -4.89 -5.52 9.07
C ILE A 116 -4.68 -6.88 8.41
N TRP A 117 -3.55 -7.50 8.73
CA TRP A 117 -3.14 -8.79 8.23
C TRP A 117 -3.36 -9.84 9.30
N ASP A 118 -4.07 -10.89 8.95
CA ASP A 118 -4.17 -12.07 9.79
C ASP A 118 -2.84 -12.84 9.71
N LYS A 119 -2.12 -12.88 10.83
CA LYS A 119 -0.78 -13.46 10.90
C LYS A 119 -0.78 -14.99 10.74
N GLU A 120 -1.87 -15.65 11.14
CA GLU A 120 -2.01 -17.11 11.02
C GLU A 120 -2.33 -17.51 9.59
N THR A 121 -3.35 -16.89 8.97
CA THR A 121 -3.81 -17.25 7.63
C THR A 121 -2.99 -16.57 6.52
N LYS A 122 -2.17 -15.57 6.85
CA LYS A 122 -1.38 -14.74 5.92
C LYS A 122 -2.26 -14.05 4.87
N LYS A 123 -3.40 -13.54 5.28
CA LYS A 123 -4.38 -12.86 4.43
C LYS A 123 -4.75 -11.50 4.97
N VAL A 124 -5.32 -10.68 4.10
CA VAL A 124 -5.94 -9.42 4.51
C VAL A 124 -7.19 -9.73 5.32
N LYS A 125 -7.21 -9.33 6.59
CA LYS A 125 -8.35 -9.41 7.50
C LYS A 125 -9.27 -8.19 7.36
N TRP A 126 -8.68 -7.02 7.14
CA TRP A 126 -9.40 -5.76 6.99
C TRP A 126 -8.58 -4.76 6.18
N ARG A 127 -9.28 -3.88 5.47
CA ARG A 127 -8.68 -2.76 4.72
C ARG A 127 -9.54 -1.51 4.80
N PHE A 128 -8.86 -0.37 4.79
CA PHE A 128 -9.48 0.95 4.83
C PHE A 128 -8.68 1.93 3.96
N GLY A 129 -9.35 2.85 3.28
CA GLY A 129 -8.69 3.98 2.61
C GLY A 129 -9.01 4.18 1.15
N GLN A 130 -9.23 3.15 0.36
CA GLN A 130 -9.64 3.31 -1.04
C GLN A 130 -11.12 3.71 -1.15
N GLY A 131 -11.44 4.50 -2.17
CA GLY A 131 -12.82 4.85 -2.49
C GLY A 131 -13.41 5.90 -1.55
N LYS A 132 -14.43 5.54 -0.78
CA LYS A 132 -15.19 6.47 0.07
C LYS A 132 -14.42 6.98 1.27
N ASP A 133 -13.49 6.18 1.76
CA ASP A 133 -12.85 6.40 3.06
C ASP A 133 -11.80 7.51 3.04
N ARG A 134 -11.32 7.85 1.83
CA ARG A 134 -10.54 9.06 1.53
C ARG A 134 -9.39 9.36 2.49
N ILE A 135 -8.52 8.39 2.71
CA ILE A 135 -7.18 8.67 3.19
C ILE A 135 -6.23 8.76 2.01
N SER A 136 -5.15 9.50 2.16
CA SER A 136 -4.20 9.71 1.09
C SER A 136 -2.77 9.65 1.60
N PHE A 137 -2.03 8.63 1.14
CA PHE A 137 -0.65 8.39 1.51
C PHE A 137 -0.45 8.28 3.03
N PRO A 138 -1.17 7.36 3.71
CA PRO A 138 -1.16 7.25 5.16
C PRO A 138 0.18 6.75 5.69
N HIS A 139 0.41 7.04 6.98
CA HIS A 139 1.58 6.61 7.73
C HIS A 139 1.19 6.19 9.14
N ASP A 140 2.07 5.43 9.77
CA ASP A 140 2.16 5.22 11.21
C ASP A 140 0.84 4.75 11.87
N PRO A 141 0.29 3.60 11.47
CA PRO A 141 -0.93 3.08 12.04
C PRO A 141 -0.64 2.35 13.34
N HIS A 142 -1.44 2.60 14.37
CA HIS A 142 -1.37 1.89 15.65
C HIS A 142 -2.73 1.43 16.11
N GLY A 143 -2.76 0.25 16.72
CA GLY A 143 -3.93 -0.23 17.45
C GLY A 143 -4.03 0.40 18.82
N LEU A 144 -5.23 0.84 19.19
CA LEU A 144 -5.54 1.39 20.51
C LEU A 144 -6.14 0.33 21.42
N GLU A 145 -6.04 0.52 22.75
CA GLU A 145 -6.62 -0.40 23.75
C GLU A 145 -8.13 -0.56 23.65
N ASN A 146 -8.83 0.46 23.11
CA ASN A 146 -10.28 0.43 22.88
C ASN A 146 -10.67 -0.36 21.60
N GLY A 147 -9.69 -0.91 20.87
CA GLY A 147 -9.89 -1.66 19.63
C GLY A 147 -9.95 -0.79 18.37
N ASN A 148 -9.84 0.53 18.49
CA ASN A 148 -9.76 1.45 17.36
C ASN A 148 -8.34 1.48 16.80
N VAL A 149 -8.19 2.08 15.64
CA VAL A 149 -6.92 2.33 14.97
C VAL A 149 -6.71 3.83 14.84
N ILE A 150 -5.53 4.30 15.21
CA ILE A 150 -5.09 5.66 14.94
C ILE A 150 -4.02 5.66 13.85
N LEU A 151 -4.03 6.65 12.97
CA LEU A 151 -3.07 6.78 11.87
C LEU A 151 -2.86 8.25 11.49
N PHE A 152 -1.75 8.51 10.82
CA PHE A 152 -1.50 9.80 10.19
C PHE A 152 -1.87 9.74 8.70
N ASP A 153 -2.84 10.55 8.29
CA ASP A 153 -3.23 10.75 6.90
C ASP A 153 -2.49 11.99 6.36
N ASN A 154 -1.56 11.78 5.42
CA ASN A 154 -0.84 12.90 4.80
C ASN A 154 -1.78 13.83 4.03
N GLY A 155 -2.95 13.37 3.65
CA GLY A 155 -3.93 14.15 2.92
C GLY A 155 -3.45 14.62 1.54
N ARG A 156 -2.37 14.04 1.01
CA ARG A 156 -1.79 14.43 -0.27
C ARG A 156 -2.79 14.16 -1.40
N PHE A 157 -3.09 15.18 -2.17
CA PHE A 157 -4.11 15.14 -3.23
C PHE A 157 -5.55 14.92 -2.73
N HIS A 158 -5.84 15.16 -1.47
CA HIS A 158 -7.22 15.32 -1.05
C HIS A 158 -7.86 16.47 -1.83
N SER A 159 -9.01 16.20 -2.42
CA SER A 159 -9.86 17.28 -2.93
C SER A 159 -10.57 17.91 -1.74
N ALA A 160 -10.56 19.24 -1.67
CA ALA A 160 -11.42 19.97 -0.76
C ALA A 160 -12.92 19.82 -1.14
N ASP A 161 -13.19 19.31 -2.33
CA ASP A 161 -14.52 19.09 -2.86
C ASP A 161 -15.06 17.74 -2.37
N PRO A 162 -16.09 17.72 -1.51
CA PRO A 162 -16.72 16.49 -1.03
C PRO A 162 -17.37 15.68 -2.16
N ASP A 163 -17.64 16.27 -3.30
CA ASP A 163 -18.26 15.62 -4.46
C ASP A 163 -17.25 15.04 -5.46
N GLY A 164 -15.94 15.08 -5.13
CA GLY A 164 -14.89 14.41 -5.90
C GLY A 164 -14.39 15.19 -7.10
N GLY A 165 -14.48 16.50 -7.05
CA GLY A 165 -13.89 17.38 -8.06
C GLY A 165 -12.40 17.16 -8.24
N THR A 166 -11.91 17.24 -9.47
CA THR A 166 -10.57 16.91 -9.94
C THR A 166 -9.50 17.95 -9.59
N ASN A 167 -9.55 18.56 -8.43
CA ASN A 167 -8.51 19.50 -8.05
C ASN A 167 -7.28 18.74 -7.53
N PHE A 168 -6.29 18.58 -8.41
CA PHE A 168 -4.98 17.95 -8.17
C PHE A 168 -4.02 18.86 -7.38
N PHE A 169 -4.50 19.71 -6.51
CA PHE A 169 -3.63 20.61 -5.76
C PHE A 169 -3.28 20.06 -4.38
N PRO A 170 -2.20 20.59 -3.78
CA PRO A 170 -1.69 20.04 -2.53
C PRO A 170 -2.78 19.88 -1.48
N PRO A 171 -2.61 18.97 -0.53
CA PRO A 171 -3.61 18.74 0.49
C PRO A 171 -3.87 20.06 1.22
N ASP A 172 -5.13 20.36 1.45
CA ASP A 172 -5.46 21.49 2.28
C ASP A 172 -5.02 21.26 3.72
N PHE A 173 -4.80 19.99 4.10
CA PHE A 173 -4.38 19.61 5.45
C PHE A 173 -3.91 18.14 5.52
N SER A 174 -2.98 17.87 6.42
CA SER A 174 -2.75 16.53 6.97
C SER A 174 -3.51 16.39 8.28
N ARG A 175 -3.85 15.17 8.67
CA ARG A 175 -4.65 14.91 9.86
C ARG A 175 -4.28 13.60 10.54
N VAL A 176 -4.56 13.53 11.84
CA VAL A 176 -4.65 12.26 12.57
C VAL A 176 -6.09 11.78 12.51
N ILE A 177 -6.28 10.51 12.26
CA ILE A 177 -7.59 9.85 12.19
C ILE A 177 -7.62 8.73 13.22
N GLU A 178 -8.74 8.62 13.92
CA GLU A 178 -9.10 7.49 14.74
C GLU A 178 -10.39 6.85 14.21
#